data_e81bae0ad15229917be7a1ef0c045673
#
_entry.id   e81bae0ad15229917be7a1ef0c045673
#
_cell.length_a   1.000
_cell.length_b   1.000
_cell.length_c   1.000
_cell.angle_alpha   90.00
_cell.angle_beta   90.00
_cell.angle_gamma   90.00
#
_symmetry.space_group_name_H-M   'P 1'
#
loop_
_entity.id
_entity.type
_entity.pdbx_description
1 polymer ?
#
loop_
_entity_poly.entity_id
_entity_poly.type
_entity_poly.pdbx_seq_one_letter_code
_entity_poly.pdbx_strand_id
1 'polypeptide(L)'
;MEDKILKDVLQVLLDNKADDIVYLNVTSFNPLAEFFVICTVSSNRQAMALANYVDDVLSKNGIKVKHIEGNSTSEWILVDGIDYIVHIFVKEARIRYGLEKMWSDLPIIKVG
;
A
#
# COMPACT_ATOMS: atom_id res chain seq x y z
N MET A 1 7.54 4.81 18.85
CA MET A 1 6.36 3.97 19.10
C MET A 1 5.98 3.23 17.84
N GLU A 2 5.77 1.94 17.95
CA GLU A 2 5.42 1.11 16.80
C GLU A 2 3.93 1.17 16.50
N ASP A 3 3.62 1.28 15.23
CA ASP A 3 2.24 1.22 14.77
C ASP A 3 1.90 -0.24 14.44
N LYS A 4 1.08 -0.84 15.27
CA LYS A 4 0.69 -2.25 15.11
C LYS A 4 -0.05 -2.49 13.79
N ILE A 5 -0.92 -1.57 13.41
CA ILE A 5 -1.71 -1.72 12.18
C ILE A 5 -0.79 -1.66 10.97
N LEU A 6 0.14 -0.71 10.94
CA LEU A 6 1.12 -0.63 9.86
C LEU A 6 1.93 -1.92 9.78
N LYS A 7 2.40 -2.44 10.93
CA LYS A 7 3.15 -3.70 10.95
C LYS A 7 2.34 -4.85 10.38
N ASP A 8 1.07 -4.94 10.73
CA ASP A 8 0.21 -6.01 10.23
C ASP A 8 -0.01 -5.90 8.71
N VAL A 9 -0.17 -4.68 8.21
CA VAL A 9 -0.29 -4.44 6.76
C VAL A 9 1.01 -4.86 6.06
N LEU A 10 2.14 -4.41 6.56
CA LEU A 10 3.44 -4.76 5.96
C LEU A 10 3.66 -6.26 5.98
N GLN A 11 3.26 -6.92 7.07
CA GLN A 11 3.44 -8.37 7.19
C GLN A 11 2.61 -9.14 6.16
N VAL A 12 1.37 -8.72 5.92
CA VAL A 12 0.54 -9.40 4.92
C VAL A 12 1.10 -9.23 3.51
N LEU A 13 1.73 -8.09 3.23
CA LEU A 13 2.40 -7.88 1.95
C LEU A 13 3.60 -8.83 1.81
N LEU A 14 4.41 -8.95 2.85
CA LEU A 14 5.55 -9.86 2.86
C LEU A 14 5.10 -11.32 2.70
N ASP A 15 4.08 -11.72 3.44
CA ASP A 15 3.58 -13.10 3.43
C ASP A 15 3.03 -13.50 2.07
N ASN A 16 2.56 -12.53 1.30
CA ASN A 16 2.00 -12.76 -0.04
C ASN A 16 2.97 -12.39 -1.16
N LYS A 17 4.26 -12.31 -0.83
CA LYS A 17 5.35 -12.16 -1.80
C LYS A 17 5.30 -10.90 -2.64
N ALA A 18 4.79 -9.82 -2.09
CA ALA A 18 4.91 -8.51 -2.72
C ALA A 18 6.39 -8.10 -2.72
N ASP A 19 6.82 -7.41 -3.75
CA ASP A 19 8.19 -6.95 -3.92
C ASP A 19 8.30 -5.45 -3.68
N ASP A 20 9.51 -4.99 -3.43
CA ASP A 20 9.83 -3.56 -3.33
C ASP A 20 8.85 -2.81 -2.44
N ILE A 21 8.61 -3.36 -1.26
CA ILE A 21 7.68 -2.77 -0.30
C ILE A 21 8.37 -1.57 0.37
N VAL A 22 7.73 -0.42 0.31
CA VAL A 22 8.19 0.78 1.00
C VAL A 22 7.01 1.42 1.71
N TYR A 23 7.29 2.20 2.74
CA TYR A 23 6.28 3.06 3.32
C TYR A 23 6.88 4.42 3.69
N LEU A 24 6.01 5.40 3.80
CA LEU A 24 6.41 6.73 4.24
C LEU A 24 5.30 7.35 5.06
N ASN A 25 5.72 8.15 6.04
CA ASN A 25 4.80 8.92 6.86
C ASN A 25 4.48 10.22 6.12
N VAL A 26 3.21 10.43 5.84
CA VAL A 26 2.76 11.55 5.02
C VAL A 26 2.04 12.63 5.81
N THR A 27 2.05 12.54 7.15
CA THR A 27 1.30 13.48 7.99
C THR A 27 1.74 14.93 7.83
N SER A 28 2.99 15.16 7.45
CA SER A 28 3.51 16.52 7.31
C SER A 28 2.90 17.29 6.13
N PHE A 29 2.36 16.61 5.14
CA PHE A 29 1.77 17.28 3.97
C PHE A 29 0.36 16.80 3.63
N ASN A 30 -0.10 15.72 4.23
CA ASN A 30 -1.43 15.20 3.94
C ASN A 30 -2.19 15.00 5.25
N PRO A 31 -3.12 15.91 5.59
CA PRO A 31 -3.86 15.78 6.86
C PRO A 31 -4.87 14.65 6.87
N LEU A 32 -5.14 14.01 5.71
CA LEU A 32 -6.16 12.98 5.58
C LEU A 32 -5.62 11.56 5.69
N ALA A 33 -4.29 11.39 5.70
CA ALA A 33 -3.68 10.08 5.80
C ALA A 33 -2.43 10.14 6.66
N GLU A 34 -2.07 9.02 7.27
CA GLU A 34 -0.88 8.91 8.10
C GLU A 34 0.27 8.25 7.35
N PHE A 35 -0.03 7.14 6.67
CA PHE A 35 0.98 6.37 5.94
C PHE A 35 0.56 6.06 4.52
N PHE A 36 1.52 6.15 3.61
CA PHE A 36 1.41 5.55 2.29
C PHE A 36 2.28 4.31 2.28
N VAL A 37 1.73 3.22 1.79
CA VAL A 37 2.46 1.96 1.61
C VAL A 37 2.43 1.65 0.12
N ILE A 38 3.59 1.33 -0.45
CA ILE A 38 3.71 1.07 -1.89
C ILE A 38 4.40 -0.26 -2.06
N CYS A 39 3.85 -1.11 -2.91
CA CYS A 39 4.46 -2.39 -3.23
C CYS A 39 4.28 -2.76 -4.68
N THR A 40 4.98 -3.77 -5.11
CA THR A 40 4.97 -4.27 -6.49
C THR A 40 4.56 -5.73 -6.50
N VAL A 41 3.76 -6.10 -7.49
CA VAL A 41 3.35 -7.48 -7.72
C VAL A 41 3.64 -7.86 -9.17
N SER A 42 3.61 -9.16 -9.47
CA SER A 42 3.95 -9.65 -10.80
C SER A 42 2.78 -9.65 -11.77
N SER A 43 1.55 -9.61 -11.26
CA SER A 43 0.37 -9.66 -12.11
C SER A 43 -0.79 -8.89 -11.49
N ASN A 44 -1.71 -8.51 -12.33
CA ASN A 44 -2.95 -7.86 -11.93
C ASN A 44 -3.79 -8.77 -11.03
N ARG A 45 -3.80 -10.06 -11.30
CA ARG A 45 -4.52 -11.03 -10.48
C ARG A 45 -3.97 -11.05 -9.06
N GLN A 46 -2.66 -11.04 -8.92
CA GLN A 46 -2.01 -10.97 -7.61
C GLN A 46 -2.35 -9.65 -6.91
N ALA A 47 -2.40 -8.55 -7.67
CA ALA A 47 -2.75 -7.24 -7.10
C ALA A 47 -4.15 -7.25 -6.49
N MET A 48 -5.12 -7.81 -7.18
CA MET A 48 -6.50 -7.90 -6.66
C MET A 48 -6.58 -8.76 -5.42
N ALA A 49 -5.93 -9.92 -5.43
CA ALA A 49 -5.90 -10.81 -4.26
C ALA A 49 -5.27 -10.11 -3.07
N LEU A 50 -4.16 -9.41 -3.30
CA LEU A 50 -3.45 -8.70 -2.24
C LEU A 50 -4.30 -7.57 -1.66
N ALA A 51 -5.02 -6.83 -2.51
CA ALA A 51 -5.91 -5.76 -2.05
C ALA A 51 -6.96 -6.31 -1.09
N ASN A 52 -7.52 -7.48 -1.37
CA ASN A 52 -8.49 -8.11 -0.49
C ASN A 52 -7.87 -8.56 0.84
N TYR A 53 -6.65 -9.07 0.82
CA TYR A 53 -5.93 -9.42 2.06
C TYR A 53 -5.64 -8.20 2.93
N VAL A 54 -5.29 -7.07 2.30
CA VAL A 54 -5.06 -5.81 3.02
C VAL A 54 -6.37 -5.34 3.67
N ASP A 55 -7.48 -5.40 2.93
CA ASP A 55 -8.80 -5.07 3.46
C ASP A 55 -9.11 -5.92 4.70
N ASP A 56 -8.87 -7.23 4.62
CA ASP A 56 -9.12 -8.13 5.75
C ASP A 56 -8.29 -7.75 6.97
N VAL A 57 -7.01 -7.45 6.78
CA VAL A 57 -6.12 -7.06 7.86
C VAL A 57 -6.57 -5.76 8.53
N LEU A 58 -6.93 -4.76 7.72
CA LEU A 58 -7.41 -3.49 8.25
C LEU A 58 -8.72 -3.68 9.02
N SER A 59 -9.63 -4.49 8.48
CA SER A 59 -10.91 -4.79 9.13
C SER A 59 -10.71 -5.46 10.48
N LYS A 60 -9.77 -6.40 10.58
CA LYS A 60 -9.44 -7.06 11.85
C LYS A 60 -8.88 -6.10 12.89
N ASN A 61 -8.30 -4.99 12.44
CA ASN A 61 -7.79 -3.94 13.31
C ASN A 61 -8.81 -2.82 13.54
N GLY A 62 -10.07 -3.04 13.19
CA GLY A 62 -11.14 -2.08 13.44
C GLY A 62 -11.24 -0.96 12.43
N ILE A 63 -10.53 -1.07 11.31
CA ILE A 63 -10.55 -0.05 10.26
C ILE A 63 -11.41 -0.53 9.11
N LYS A 64 -12.49 0.20 8.85
CA LYS A 64 -13.34 -0.07 7.70
C LYS A 64 -12.71 0.57 6.47
N VAL A 65 -12.33 -0.24 5.50
CA VAL A 65 -11.79 0.27 4.23
C VAL A 65 -12.84 1.12 3.54
N LYS A 66 -12.48 2.33 3.19
CA LYS A 66 -13.39 3.28 2.57
C LYS A 66 -13.78 2.85 1.17
N HIS A 67 -12.78 2.46 0.38
CA HIS A 67 -13.00 1.87 -0.93
C HIS A 67 -11.70 1.29 -1.46
N ILE A 68 -11.82 0.44 -2.47
CA ILE A 68 -10.71 -0.09 -3.24
C ILE A 68 -10.89 0.42 -4.67
N GLU A 69 -9.90 1.13 -5.18
CA GLU A 69 -9.92 1.60 -6.56
C GLU A 69 -9.13 0.65 -7.45
N GLY A 70 -9.72 0.28 -8.57
CA GLY A 70 -9.11 -0.63 -9.51
C GLY A 70 -9.94 -1.90 -9.70
N ASN A 71 -9.60 -2.64 -10.73
CA ASN A 71 -10.31 -3.89 -11.07
C ASN A 71 -9.32 -4.89 -11.68
N SER A 72 -9.85 -5.97 -12.25
CA SER A 72 -9.04 -7.06 -12.78
C SER A 72 -8.15 -6.67 -13.97
N THR A 73 -8.28 -5.48 -14.52
CA THR A 73 -7.46 -5.00 -15.62
C THR A 73 -6.55 -3.84 -15.23
N SER A 74 -6.62 -3.41 -13.96
CA SER A 74 -5.85 -2.26 -13.50
C SER A 74 -4.39 -2.63 -13.23
N GLU A 75 -3.49 -1.71 -13.56
CA GLU A 75 -2.06 -1.86 -13.26
C GLU A 75 -1.71 -1.25 -11.90
N TRP A 76 -2.62 -0.50 -11.32
CA TRP A 76 -2.46 0.19 -10.06
C TRP A 76 -3.76 0.05 -9.29
N ILE A 77 -3.70 -0.62 -8.14
CA ILE A 77 -4.84 -0.79 -7.26
C ILE A 77 -4.54 -0.06 -5.97
N LEU A 78 -5.52 0.72 -5.51
CA LEU A 78 -5.40 1.51 -4.29
C LEU A 78 -6.39 1.01 -3.27
N VAL A 79 -5.91 0.74 -2.06
CA VAL A 79 -6.77 0.40 -0.91
C VAL A 79 -6.80 1.61 0.01
N ASP A 80 -7.96 2.25 0.13
CA ASP A 80 -8.12 3.42 0.97
C ASP A 80 -8.60 2.99 2.36
N GLY A 81 -7.65 2.83 3.28
CA GLY A 81 -7.90 2.49 4.67
C GLY A 81 -7.90 3.72 5.59
N ILE A 82 -8.21 4.88 5.06
CA ILE A 82 -8.28 6.17 5.76
C ILE A 82 -6.88 6.65 6.15
N ASP A 83 -6.33 6.16 7.26
CA ASP A 83 -4.97 6.55 7.68
C ASP A 83 -3.88 5.78 6.95
N TYR A 84 -4.24 4.67 6.31
CA TYR A 84 -3.31 3.76 5.63
C TYR A 84 -3.74 3.61 4.18
N ILE A 85 -3.04 4.27 3.29
CA ILE A 85 -3.32 4.17 1.86
C ILE A 85 -2.29 3.23 1.24
N VAL A 86 -2.76 2.09 0.73
CA VAL A 86 -1.89 1.07 0.16
C VAL A 86 -1.97 1.12 -1.36
N HIS A 87 -0.82 1.32 -2.00
CA HIS A 87 -0.70 1.37 -3.44
C HIS A 87 -0.03 0.08 -3.93
N ILE A 88 -0.74 -0.67 -4.74
CA ILE A 88 -0.27 -1.94 -5.28
C ILE A 88 -0.10 -1.78 -6.79
N PHE A 89 1.14 -1.88 -7.27
CA PHE A 89 1.48 -1.69 -8.68
C PHE A 89 1.94 -2.99 -9.32
N VAL A 90 1.52 -3.20 -10.57
CA VAL A 90 2.23 -4.14 -11.44
C VAL A 90 3.58 -3.50 -11.78
N LYS A 91 4.61 -4.29 -11.95
CA LYS A 91 6.01 -3.84 -12.01
C LYS A 91 6.26 -2.68 -12.98
N GLU A 92 5.78 -2.79 -14.21
CA GLU A 92 5.99 -1.74 -15.21
C GLU A 92 5.27 -0.44 -14.83
N ALA A 93 4.11 -0.56 -14.22
CA ALA A 93 3.34 0.60 -13.81
C ALA A 93 4.03 1.37 -12.69
N ARG A 94 4.66 0.67 -11.74
CA ARG A 94 5.38 1.33 -10.67
C ARG A 94 6.48 2.25 -11.19
N ILE A 95 7.23 1.77 -12.18
CA ILE A 95 8.28 2.55 -12.80
C ILE A 95 7.69 3.73 -13.57
N ARG A 96 6.64 3.48 -14.33
CA ARG A 96 6.01 4.50 -15.17
C ARG A 96 5.37 5.62 -14.36
N TYR A 97 4.64 5.28 -13.30
CA TYR A 97 3.99 6.29 -12.46
C TYR A 97 4.96 7.00 -11.53
N GLY A 98 5.99 6.28 -11.05
CA GLY A 98 7.03 6.87 -10.23
C GLY A 98 6.52 7.63 -9.02
N LEU A 99 5.51 7.09 -8.33
CA LEU A 99 4.82 7.76 -7.24
C LEU A 99 5.78 8.23 -6.14
N GLU A 100 6.79 7.42 -5.82
CA GLU A 100 7.76 7.73 -4.78
C GLU A 100 8.57 9.00 -5.06
N LYS A 101 8.74 9.35 -6.32
CA LYS A 101 9.49 10.55 -6.72
C LYS A 101 8.79 11.84 -6.32
N MET A 102 7.49 11.78 -6.13
CA MET A 102 6.70 12.95 -5.71
C MET A 102 7.03 13.35 -4.27
N TRP A 103 7.56 12.42 -3.49
CA TRP A 103 7.85 12.63 -2.07
C TRP A 103 9.31 12.33 -1.75
N SER A 104 10.21 12.65 -2.66
CA SER A 104 11.64 12.39 -2.50
C SER A 104 12.24 13.10 -1.30
N ASP A 105 11.59 14.15 -0.79
CA ASP A 105 12.02 14.88 0.39
C ASP A 105 11.70 14.15 1.70
N LEU A 106 10.85 13.14 1.66
CA LEU A 106 10.43 12.40 2.83
C LEU A 106 11.25 11.11 2.97
N PRO A 107 11.52 10.68 4.20
CA PRO A 107 12.15 9.39 4.40
C PRO A 107 11.27 8.27 3.88
N ILE A 108 11.80 7.49 2.94
CA ILE A 108 11.15 6.30 2.41
C ILE A 108 11.80 5.10 3.07
N ILE A 109 11.00 4.29 3.76
CA ILE A 109 11.50 3.15 4.51
C ILE A 109 11.23 1.88 3.72
N LYS A 110 12.30 1.15 3.42
CA LYS A 110 12.22 -0.11 2.70
C LYS A 110 11.93 -1.25 3.66
N VAL A 111 11.10 -2.20 3.23
CA VAL A 111 10.67 -3.34 4.03
C VAL A 111 11.08 -4.64 3.33
N GLY A 112 11.65 -5.53 4.10
CA GLY A 112 12.07 -6.85 3.59
C GLY A 112 13.52 -6.91 3.16
#